data_9e278aa8fdbd0ad968d2d4a6da0f6246
#
_entry.id   9e278aa8fdbd0ad968d2d4a6da0f6246
#
_cell.length_a   1.000
_cell.length_b   1.000
_cell.length_c   1.000
_cell.angle_alpha   90.00
_cell.angle_beta   90.00
_cell.angle_gamma   90.00
#
_symmetry.space_group_name_H-M   'P 1'
#
loop_
_entity.id
_entity.type
_entity.pdbx_description
1 polymer ?
#
loop_
_entity_poly.entity_id
_entity_poly.type
_entity_poly.pdbx_seq_one_letter_code
_entity_poly.pdbx_strand_id
1 'polypeptide(L)'
;MEKYESAIFEGLNAEQKKAVGSVDGPVLIVAGAGSGKTRVLTSRIAYILERGCDPARIMALTFTKKAATEMKERIAVMVGDRKARRLFMGTFHSIFIRFLREYAALLGYPSTFTIYDTSDSVSGIKACIKELGLDEKVYKPKDVLSRISMAKNNLITATAYRNNQQAIINDTHARKPRICDIYSRYAEKCKNSGVMDFDDILLNMNILLRDFPEAKEAIASRFDYYLVDEYQDTNFAQYLILKKLTKKHRNLCVVGDDSQSIYAFRGAKIENILNFKKDYPECQIFRLERNYRSTANIVNAANSLIAKNENRIPKTCVAVGEEG
;
A
#
# COMPACT_ATOMS: atom_id res chain seq x y z
N MET A 1 -28.32 -7.66 20.67
CA MET A 1 -28.90 -8.13 19.39
C MET A 1 -29.01 -7.00 18.36
N GLU A 2 -29.05 -5.75 18.76
CA GLU A 2 -29.22 -4.57 17.86
C GLU A 2 -28.03 -4.20 16.94
N LYS A 3 -26.85 -4.81 17.09
CA LYS A 3 -25.63 -4.36 16.41
C LYS A 3 -25.58 -4.61 14.89
N TYR A 4 -26.50 -5.42 14.33
CA TYR A 4 -26.48 -5.86 12.93
C TYR A 4 -27.83 -5.67 12.19
N GLU A 5 -28.67 -4.74 12.65
CA GLU A 5 -29.98 -4.47 12.05
C GLU A 5 -29.93 -3.59 10.80
N SER A 6 -28.78 -2.92 10.54
CA SER A 6 -28.61 -2.08 9.35
C SER A 6 -28.64 -2.93 8.07
N ALA A 7 -29.25 -2.39 7.02
CA ALA A 7 -29.22 -2.94 5.66
C ALA A 7 -27.81 -3.22 5.11
N ILE A 8 -26.78 -2.56 5.67
CA ILE A 8 -25.37 -2.79 5.31
C ILE A 8 -24.94 -4.23 5.61
N PHE A 9 -25.58 -4.89 6.59
CA PHE A 9 -25.24 -6.26 6.96
C PHE A 9 -26.02 -7.33 6.16
N GLU A 10 -26.96 -6.92 5.30
CA GLU A 10 -27.70 -7.85 4.48
C GLU A 10 -26.78 -8.66 3.55
N GLY A 11 -27.04 -9.97 3.49
CA GLY A 11 -26.27 -10.90 2.67
C GLY A 11 -24.81 -11.08 3.10
N LEU A 12 -24.39 -10.56 4.26
CA LEU A 12 -23.11 -10.88 4.87
C LEU A 12 -23.24 -12.11 5.76
N ASN A 13 -22.27 -13.02 5.70
CA ASN A 13 -22.18 -14.13 6.64
C ASN A 13 -21.73 -13.67 8.04
N ALA A 14 -21.77 -14.56 9.03
CA ALA A 14 -21.48 -14.22 10.43
C ALA A 14 -20.08 -13.62 10.63
N GLU A 15 -19.04 -14.17 9.97
CA GLU A 15 -17.66 -13.67 10.09
C GLU A 15 -17.49 -12.31 9.40
N GLN A 16 -18.12 -12.14 8.25
CA GLN A 16 -18.17 -10.86 7.55
C GLN A 16 -18.86 -9.78 8.40
N LYS A 17 -20.00 -10.11 9.03
CA LYS A 17 -20.72 -9.21 9.95
C LYS A 17 -19.84 -8.77 11.13
N LYS A 18 -19.13 -9.70 11.75
CA LYS A 18 -18.20 -9.40 12.83
C LYS A 18 -17.08 -8.44 12.35
N ALA A 19 -16.47 -8.74 11.20
CA ALA A 19 -15.41 -7.91 10.62
C ALA A 19 -15.90 -6.50 10.27
N VAL A 20 -17.11 -6.36 9.73
CA VAL A 20 -17.72 -5.06 9.42
C VAL A 20 -18.04 -4.27 10.68
N GLY A 21 -18.60 -4.94 11.71
CA GLY A 21 -19.06 -4.29 12.95
C GLY A 21 -17.95 -3.91 13.94
N SER A 22 -16.74 -4.44 13.80
CA SER A 22 -15.61 -4.15 14.70
C SER A 22 -14.81 -2.94 14.18
N VAL A 23 -15.32 -1.73 14.35
CA VAL A 23 -14.80 -0.53 13.70
C VAL A 23 -13.62 0.13 14.42
N ASP A 24 -13.49 -0.07 15.72
CA ASP A 24 -12.49 0.61 16.54
C ASP A 24 -11.25 -0.27 16.75
N GLY A 25 -10.08 0.35 16.80
CA GLY A 25 -8.78 -0.29 16.96
C GLY A 25 -8.23 -0.95 15.69
N PRO A 26 -7.07 -1.60 15.78
CA PRO A 26 -6.46 -2.26 14.65
C PRO A 26 -7.17 -3.58 14.32
N VAL A 27 -7.45 -3.79 13.04
CA VAL A 27 -8.16 -4.96 12.52
C VAL A 27 -7.39 -5.56 11.35
N LEU A 28 -7.15 -6.86 11.40
CA LEU A 28 -6.64 -7.65 10.29
C LEU A 28 -7.73 -8.59 9.77
N ILE A 29 -8.09 -8.45 8.51
CA ILE A 29 -9.01 -9.35 7.82
C ILE A 29 -8.19 -10.24 6.88
N VAL A 30 -7.99 -11.48 7.26
CA VAL A 30 -7.34 -12.50 6.44
C VAL A 30 -8.41 -13.16 5.59
N ALA A 31 -8.36 -12.93 4.30
CA ALA A 31 -9.47 -13.27 3.42
C ALA A 31 -8.99 -14.11 2.23
N GLY A 32 -9.43 -15.34 2.15
CA GLY A 32 -9.13 -16.21 1.02
C GLY A 32 -9.67 -15.69 -0.31
N ALA A 33 -9.21 -16.27 -1.41
CA ALA A 33 -9.71 -15.93 -2.73
C ALA A 33 -11.25 -16.13 -2.78
N GLY A 34 -11.97 -15.19 -3.41
CA GLY A 34 -13.41 -15.28 -3.57
C GLY A 34 -14.24 -15.16 -2.28
N SER A 35 -13.64 -14.76 -1.15
CA SER A 35 -14.32 -14.66 0.15
C SER A 35 -15.05 -13.33 0.40
N GLY A 36 -15.04 -12.42 -0.58
CA GLY A 36 -15.73 -11.15 -0.48
C GLY A 36 -14.92 -10.05 0.22
N LYS A 37 -13.58 -10.06 0.13
CA LYS A 37 -12.68 -9.02 0.66
C LYS A 37 -13.21 -7.60 0.44
N THR A 38 -13.40 -7.24 -0.82
CA THR A 38 -13.87 -5.90 -1.22
C THR A 38 -15.26 -5.59 -0.66
N ARG A 39 -16.16 -6.59 -0.62
CA ARG A 39 -17.49 -6.41 -0.04
C ARG A 39 -17.41 -6.06 1.45
N VAL A 40 -16.62 -6.79 2.21
CA VAL A 40 -16.44 -6.51 3.65
C VAL A 40 -15.82 -5.14 3.87
N LEU A 41 -14.81 -4.76 3.08
CA LEU A 41 -14.16 -3.47 3.22
C LEU A 41 -15.11 -2.31 2.89
N THR A 42 -15.87 -2.41 1.80
CA THR A 42 -16.86 -1.38 1.41
C THR A 42 -18.04 -1.30 2.40
N SER A 43 -18.55 -2.44 2.87
CA SER A 43 -19.60 -2.48 3.91
C SER A 43 -19.09 -1.89 5.23
N ARG A 44 -17.83 -2.13 5.60
CA ARG A 44 -17.23 -1.52 6.79
C ARG A 44 -17.15 0.00 6.68
N ILE A 45 -16.73 0.55 5.54
CA ILE A 45 -16.73 2.00 5.30
C ILE A 45 -18.15 2.55 5.40
N ALA A 46 -19.13 1.90 4.75
CA ALA A 46 -20.51 2.29 4.81
C ALA A 46 -21.04 2.30 6.25
N TYR A 47 -20.70 1.30 7.06
CA TYR A 47 -21.10 1.21 8.46
C TYR A 47 -20.47 2.29 9.33
N ILE A 48 -19.18 2.63 9.11
CA ILE A 48 -18.52 3.76 9.79
C ILE A 48 -19.23 5.07 9.47
N LEU A 49 -19.66 5.27 8.22
CA LEU A 49 -20.42 6.46 7.78
C LEU A 49 -21.83 6.49 8.37
N GLU A 50 -22.48 5.34 8.51
CA GLU A 50 -23.80 5.24 9.16
C GLU A 50 -23.74 5.59 10.64
N ARG A 51 -22.62 5.26 11.31
CA ARG A 51 -22.34 5.65 12.71
C ARG A 51 -22.05 7.15 12.89
N GLY A 52 -22.15 7.94 11.84
CA GLY A 52 -22.03 9.41 11.90
C GLY A 52 -20.60 9.95 11.65
N CYS A 53 -19.64 9.11 11.26
CA CYS A 53 -18.31 9.60 10.88
C CYS A 53 -18.38 10.48 9.62
N ASP A 54 -17.70 11.61 9.62
CA ASP A 54 -17.58 12.43 8.41
C ASP A 54 -16.75 11.67 7.35
N PRO A 55 -17.27 11.51 6.11
CA PRO A 55 -16.53 10.84 5.04
C PRO A 55 -15.12 11.38 4.80
N ALA A 56 -14.90 12.69 4.99
CA ALA A 56 -13.60 13.32 4.85
C ALA A 56 -12.57 12.85 5.90
N ARG A 57 -13.01 12.20 6.97
CA ARG A 57 -12.15 11.65 8.03
C ARG A 57 -11.82 10.16 7.85
N ILE A 58 -12.17 9.59 6.69
CA ILE A 58 -11.87 8.21 6.35
C ILE A 58 -10.87 8.19 5.20
N MET A 59 -9.69 7.58 5.42
CA MET A 59 -8.70 7.30 4.37
C MET A 59 -8.79 5.83 3.96
N ALA A 60 -9.07 5.57 2.68
CA ALA A 60 -9.11 4.22 2.11
C ALA A 60 -8.11 4.09 0.96
N LEU A 61 -7.19 3.13 1.09
CA LEU A 61 -6.07 2.95 0.18
C LEU A 61 -6.15 1.60 -0.53
N THR A 62 -5.87 1.62 -1.83
CA THR A 62 -5.78 0.42 -2.67
C THR A 62 -4.61 0.55 -3.65
N PHE A 63 -4.37 -0.49 -4.48
CA PHE A 63 -3.21 -0.51 -5.39
C PHE A 63 -3.53 0.00 -6.80
N THR A 64 -4.79 -0.08 -7.24
CA THR A 64 -5.17 0.31 -8.61
C THR A 64 -6.26 1.36 -8.62
N LYS A 65 -6.22 2.26 -9.61
CA LYS A 65 -7.28 3.25 -9.83
C LYS A 65 -8.63 2.56 -10.07
N LYS A 66 -8.65 1.45 -10.79
CA LYS A 66 -9.86 0.67 -11.07
C LYS A 66 -10.49 0.17 -9.77
N ALA A 67 -9.71 -0.47 -8.89
CA ALA A 67 -10.22 -0.93 -7.59
C ALA A 67 -10.77 0.21 -6.74
N ALA A 68 -10.08 1.38 -6.70
CA ALA A 68 -10.56 2.55 -5.98
C ALA A 68 -11.90 3.05 -6.52
N THR A 69 -12.08 3.08 -7.84
CA THR A 69 -13.34 3.49 -8.48
C THR A 69 -14.47 2.51 -8.17
N GLU A 70 -14.26 1.21 -8.38
CA GLU A 70 -15.25 0.16 -8.10
C GLU A 70 -15.69 0.15 -6.62
N MET A 71 -14.74 0.32 -5.70
CA MET A 71 -15.05 0.42 -4.27
C MET A 71 -15.91 1.64 -3.98
N LYS A 72 -15.58 2.79 -4.57
CA LYS A 72 -16.32 4.04 -4.37
C LYS A 72 -17.74 3.96 -4.91
N GLU A 73 -17.94 3.35 -6.07
CA GLU A 73 -19.26 3.07 -6.64
C GLU A 73 -20.10 2.17 -5.74
N ARG A 74 -19.52 1.07 -5.22
CA ARG A 74 -20.20 0.18 -4.26
C ARG A 74 -20.60 0.89 -2.98
N ILE A 75 -19.76 1.76 -2.45
CA ILE A 75 -20.07 2.56 -1.26
C ILE A 75 -21.18 3.56 -1.58
N ALA A 76 -21.15 4.19 -2.77
CA ALA A 76 -22.18 5.14 -3.19
C ALA A 76 -23.58 4.50 -3.24
N VAL A 77 -23.68 3.24 -3.67
CA VAL A 77 -24.94 2.49 -3.65
C VAL A 77 -25.50 2.34 -2.23
N MET A 78 -24.63 2.15 -1.23
CA MET A 78 -25.06 1.93 0.17
C MET A 78 -25.37 3.23 0.93
N VAL A 79 -24.61 4.31 0.69
CA VAL A 79 -24.68 5.52 1.52
C VAL A 79 -24.94 6.81 0.75
N GLY A 80 -25.10 6.70 -0.55
CA GLY A 80 -25.34 7.82 -1.49
C GLY A 80 -24.07 8.49 -2.03
N ASP A 81 -24.14 8.99 -3.25
CA ASP A 81 -23.03 9.62 -3.99
C ASP A 81 -22.36 10.77 -3.25
N ARG A 82 -23.14 11.60 -2.58
CA ARG A 82 -22.63 12.78 -1.85
C ARG A 82 -21.62 12.40 -0.78
N LYS A 83 -21.90 11.34 0.00
CA LYS A 83 -20.99 10.84 1.03
C LYS A 83 -19.78 10.13 0.40
N ALA A 84 -19.99 9.28 -0.61
CA ALA A 84 -18.94 8.55 -1.28
C ALA A 84 -17.90 9.47 -1.96
N ARG A 85 -18.33 10.60 -2.56
CA ARG A 85 -17.42 11.58 -3.18
C ARG A 85 -16.50 12.28 -2.18
N ARG A 86 -16.91 12.43 -0.94
CA ARG A 86 -16.14 13.09 0.13
C ARG A 86 -15.10 12.17 0.80
N LEU A 87 -15.15 10.86 0.56
CA LEU A 87 -14.16 9.92 1.06
C LEU A 87 -12.76 10.24 0.50
N PHE A 88 -11.77 10.17 1.37
CA PHE A 88 -10.36 10.29 0.97
C PHE A 88 -9.85 8.93 0.49
N MET A 89 -10.30 8.54 -0.72
CA MET A 89 -10.09 7.20 -1.27
C MET A 89 -9.30 7.27 -2.57
N GLY A 90 -8.31 6.39 -2.72
CA GLY A 90 -7.49 6.29 -3.92
C GLY A 90 -6.36 5.27 -3.78
N THR A 91 -5.43 5.31 -4.74
CA THR A 91 -4.18 4.57 -4.62
C THR A 91 -3.24 5.28 -3.64
N PHE A 92 -2.30 4.54 -3.04
CA PHE A 92 -1.26 5.11 -2.18
C PHE A 92 -0.61 6.35 -2.81
N HIS A 93 -0.15 6.22 -4.06
CA HIS A 93 0.49 7.32 -4.76
C HIS A 93 -0.43 8.52 -4.97
N SER A 94 -1.67 8.28 -5.44
CA SER A 94 -2.61 9.38 -5.72
C SER A 94 -2.97 10.19 -4.46
N ILE A 95 -3.06 9.51 -3.32
CA ILE A 95 -3.34 10.15 -2.03
C ILE A 95 -2.10 10.90 -1.52
N PHE A 96 -0.92 10.27 -1.58
CA PHE A 96 0.30 10.89 -1.06
C PHE A 96 0.80 12.06 -1.90
N ILE A 97 0.58 12.05 -3.21
CA ILE A 97 0.84 13.20 -4.07
C ILE A 97 0.09 14.45 -3.58
N ARG A 98 -1.15 14.29 -3.11
CA ARG A 98 -1.93 15.43 -2.59
C ARG A 98 -1.28 16.06 -1.38
N PHE A 99 -0.80 15.26 -0.43
CA PHE A 99 -0.05 15.75 0.73
C PHE A 99 1.31 16.34 0.34
N LEU A 100 2.05 15.66 -0.56
CA LEU A 100 3.33 16.18 -1.03
C LEU A 100 3.20 17.53 -1.72
N ARG A 101 2.13 17.77 -2.45
CA ARG A 101 1.85 19.09 -3.05
C ARG A 101 1.53 20.16 -2.01
N GLU A 102 0.79 19.79 -0.98
CA GLU A 102 0.43 20.68 0.11
C GLU A 102 1.66 21.11 0.93
N TYR A 103 2.61 20.18 1.15
CA TYR A 103 3.83 20.39 1.93
C TYR A 103 5.11 20.45 1.09
N ALA A 104 5.01 20.67 -0.21
CA ALA A 104 6.12 20.61 -1.14
C ALA A 104 7.28 21.53 -0.75
N ALA A 105 6.99 22.75 -0.29
CA ALA A 105 7.99 23.73 0.12
C ALA A 105 8.88 23.22 1.26
N LEU A 106 8.35 22.45 2.23
CA LEU A 106 9.14 21.85 3.31
C LEU A 106 10.18 20.87 2.77
N LEU A 107 9.85 20.18 1.69
CA LEU A 107 10.73 19.25 1.02
C LEU A 107 11.63 19.94 -0.04
N GLY A 108 11.48 21.26 -0.23
CA GLY A 108 12.21 22.04 -1.23
C GLY A 108 11.81 21.70 -2.67
N TYR A 109 10.53 21.41 -2.92
CA TYR A 109 9.93 21.24 -4.24
C TYR A 109 8.88 22.33 -4.49
N PRO A 110 8.62 22.70 -5.75
CA PRO A 110 7.46 23.50 -6.09
C PRO A 110 6.18 22.67 -5.85
N SER A 111 5.07 23.29 -5.46
CA SER A 111 3.77 22.62 -5.31
C SER A 111 3.25 22.01 -6.61
N THR A 112 3.76 22.50 -7.74
CA THR A 112 3.44 22.07 -9.11
C THR A 112 4.45 21.03 -9.65
N PHE A 113 5.23 20.38 -8.79
CA PHE A 113 6.22 19.39 -9.23
C PHE A 113 5.63 18.39 -10.22
N THR A 114 6.45 18.02 -11.21
CA THR A 114 6.07 17.02 -12.22
C THR A 114 6.36 15.61 -11.73
N ILE A 115 5.58 14.65 -12.19
CA ILE A 115 5.79 13.23 -11.87
C ILE A 115 6.28 12.53 -13.13
N TYR A 116 7.48 11.96 -13.05
CA TYR A 116 8.03 11.13 -14.11
C TYR A 116 7.36 9.76 -14.14
N ASP A 117 7.01 9.33 -15.33
CA ASP A 117 6.66 7.94 -15.56
C ASP A 117 7.94 7.06 -15.71
N THR A 118 7.75 5.77 -15.98
CA THR A 118 8.87 4.84 -16.15
C THR A 118 9.75 5.21 -17.35
N SER A 119 9.18 5.72 -18.43
CA SER A 119 9.92 6.11 -19.64
C SER A 119 10.78 7.35 -19.37
N ASP A 120 10.18 8.33 -18.69
CA ASP A 120 10.89 9.56 -18.28
C ASP A 120 12.06 9.23 -17.34
N SER A 121 11.80 8.35 -16.36
CA SER A 121 12.82 7.92 -15.40
C SER A 121 13.97 7.17 -16.07
N VAL A 122 13.69 6.26 -17.00
CA VAL A 122 14.73 5.58 -17.81
C VAL A 122 15.54 6.58 -18.62
N SER A 123 14.89 7.55 -19.25
CA SER A 123 15.55 8.60 -20.03
C SER A 123 16.42 9.48 -19.14
N GLY A 124 15.95 9.85 -17.95
CA GLY A 124 16.71 10.60 -16.95
C GLY A 124 17.97 9.84 -16.49
N ILE A 125 17.84 8.55 -16.19
CA ILE A 125 18.98 7.69 -15.83
C ILE A 125 19.98 7.58 -16.98
N LYS A 126 19.51 7.36 -18.22
CA LYS A 126 20.37 7.33 -19.41
C LYS A 126 21.20 8.61 -19.58
N ALA A 127 20.57 9.77 -19.38
CA ALA A 127 21.25 11.04 -19.40
C ALA A 127 22.35 11.13 -18.31
N CYS A 128 22.07 10.68 -17.09
CA CYS A 128 23.04 10.65 -16.00
C CYS A 128 24.24 9.72 -16.30
N ILE A 129 23.99 8.56 -16.88
CA ILE A 129 25.04 7.60 -17.29
C ILE A 129 25.99 8.27 -18.31
N LYS A 130 25.40 8.95 -19.30
CA LYS A 130 26.16 9.68 -20.31
C LYS A 130 27.00 10.85 -19.72
N GLU A 131 26.38 11.65 -18.85
CA GLU A 131 27.04 12.79 -18.17
C GLU A 131 28.20 12.32 -17.29
N LEU A 132 28.14 11.15 -16.70
CA LEU A 132 29.19 10.55 -15.88
C LEU A 132 30.26 9.81 -16.71
N GLY A 133 30.14 9.80 -18.04
CA GLY A 133 31.09 9.12 -18.94
C GLY A 133 31.08 7.59 -18.79
N LEU A 134 29.95 7.01 -18.36
CA LEU A 134 29.83 5.58 -18.12
C LEU A 134 29.28 4.85 -19.37
N ASP A 135 29.69 3.58 -19.53
CA ASP A 135 29.22 2.74 -20.65
C ASP A 135 27.79 2.26 -20.40
N GLU A 136 26.85 2.65 -21.29
CA GLU A 136 25.43 2.23 -21.26
C GLU A 136 25.24 0.72 -21.42
N LYS A 137 26.21 0.00 -22.05
CA LYS A 137 26.15 -1.45 -22.15
C LYS A 137 26.38 -2.14 -20.81
N VAL A 138 27.22 -1.55 -19.96
CA VAL A 138 27.47 -2.02 -18.59
C VAL A 138 26.36 -1.55 -17.66
N TYR A 139 26.02 -0.27 -17.71
CA TYR A 139 24.98 0.35 -16.88
C TYR A 139 23.69 0.50 -17.67
N LYS A 140 23.00 -0.62 -17.94
CA LYS A 140 21.72 -0.58 -18.66
C LYS A 140 20.70 0.28 -17.88
N PRO A 141 20.11 1.33 -18.48
CA PRO A 141 19.28 2.29 -17.75
C PRO A 141 18.12 1.65 -16.98
N LYS A 142 17.47 0.63 -17.53
CA LYS A 142 16.38 -0.10 -16.86
C LYS A 142 16.85 -0.88 -15.63
N ASP A 143 18.03 -1.51 -15.70
CA ASP A 143 18.60 -2.25 -14.56
C ASP A 143 19.00 -1.28 -13.44
N VAL A 144 19.61 -0.15 -13.81
CA VAL A 144 19.99 0.91 -12.87
C VAL A 144 18.76 1.49 -12.20
N LEU A 145 17.71 1.81 -12.98
CA LEU A 145 16.44 2.30 -12.43
C LEU A 145 15.84 1.28 -11.45
N SER A 146 15.82 0.00 -11.80
CA SER A 146 15.33 -1.06 -10.91
C SER A 146 16.10 -1.10 -9.58
N ARG A 147 17.42 -0.92 -9.63
CA ARG A 147 18.26 -0.87 -8.42
C ARG A 147 17.95 0.34 -7.55
N ILE A 148 17.81 1.52 -8.17
CA ILE A 148 17.43 2.77 -7.47
C ILE A 148 16.01 2.67 -6.90
N SER A 149 15.08 2.15 -7.66
CA SER A 149 13.70 1.90 -7.22
C SER A 149 13.66 1.01 -5.97
N MET A 150 14.40 -0.09 -5.97
CA MET A 150 14.50 -0.98 -4.81
C MET A 150 15.08 -0.25 -3.59
N ALA A 151 16.10 0.61 -3.79
CA ALA A 151 16.65 1.41 -2.71
C ALA A 151 15.62 2.40 -2.14
N LYS A 152 14.92 3.15 -3.00
CA LYS A 152 13.87 4.09 -2.58
C LYS A 152 12.72 3.40 -1.84
N ASN A 153 12.27 2.24 -2.31
CA ASN A 153 11.21 1.45 -1.67
C ASN A 153 11.62 0.89 -0.29
N ASN A 154 12.94 0.76 -0.04
CA ASN A 154 13.51 0.47 1.27
C ASN A 154 13.96 1.74 2.03
N LEU A 155 13.53 2.92 1.59
CA LEU A 155 13.82 4.24 2.20
C LEU A 155 15.31 4.60 2.25
N ILE A 156 16.08 4.07 1.33
CA ILE A 156 17.51 4.38 1.18
C ILE A 156 17.66 5.54 0.19
N THR A 157 17.90 6.73 0.70
CA THR A 157 18.21 7.92 -0.11
C THR A 157 19.53 7.77 -0.85
N ALA A 158 19.81 8.62 -1.85
CA ALA A 158 21.09 8.60 -2.56
C ALA A 158 22.30 8.80 -1.60
N THR A 159 22.16 9.67 -0.61
CA THR A 159 23.19 9.87 0.43
C THR A 159 23.35 8.64 1.31
N ALA A 160 22.26 8.04 1.76
CA ALA A 160 22.31 6.81 2.56
C ALA A 160 22.88 5.63 1.76
N TYR A 161 22.58 5.54 0.46
CA TYR A 161 23.12 4.52 -0.43
C TYR A 161 24.66 4.64 -0.55
N ARG A 162 25.18 5.84 -0.70
CA ARG A 162 26.61 6.12 -0.75
C ARG A 162 27.37 5.67 0.51
N ASN A 163 26.69 5.73 1.67
CA ASN A 163 27.25 5.33 2.96
C ASN A 163 26.97 3.86 3.30
N ASN A 164 26.24 3.13 2.45
CA ASN A 164 25.90 1.74 2.67
C ASN A 164 26.97 0.82 2.07
N GLN A 165 27.91 0.38 2.89
CA GLN A 165 29.03 -0.47 2.46
C GLN A 165 28.54 -1.76 1.79
N GLN A 166 27.49 -2.40 2.32
CA GLN A 166 26.95 -3.64 1.73
C GLN A 166 26.39 -3.40 0.32
N ALA A 167 25.70 -2.30 0.10
CA ALA A 167 25.19 -1.94 -1.23
C ALA A 167 26.35 -1.73 -2.22
N ILE A 168 27.41 -1.02 -1.80
CA ILE A 168 28.59 -0.78 -2.63
C ILE A 168 29.32 -2.09 -2.95
N ILE A 169 29.47 -2.99 -1.98
CA ILE A 169 30.08 -4.32 -2.18
C ILE A 169 29.26 -5.12 -3.19
N ASN A 170 27.93 -5.15 -3.04
CA ASN A 170 27.04 -5.85 -3.95
C ASN A 170 27.12 -5.28 -5.39
N ASP A 171 27.20 -3.96 -5.53
CA ASP A 171 27.34 -3.30 -6.83
C ASP A 171 28.70 -3.61 -7.47
N THR A 172 29.77 -3.68 -6.68
CA THR A 172 31.11 -4.05 -7.14
C THR A 172 31.14 -5.51 -7.62
N HIS A 173 30.53 -6.44 -6.87
CA HIS A 173 30.40 -7.84 -7.29
C HIS A 173 29.58 -7.97 -8.57
N ALA A 174 28.54 -7.14 -8.73
CA ALA A 174 27.75 -7.07 -9.97
C ALA A 174 28.47 -6.35 -11.13
N ARG A 175 29.75 -5.96 -10.96
CA ARG A 175 30.56 -5.18 -11.92
C ARG A 175 29.93 -3.83 -12.28
N LYS A 176 29.20 -3.22 -11.35
CA LYS A 176 28.54 -1.91 -11.49
C LYS A 176 28.86 -0.97 -10.31
N PRO A 177 30.12 -0.71 -9.96
CA PRO A 177 30.50 0.01 -8.73
C PRO A 177 30.05 1.49 -8.69
N ARG A 178 29.63 2.06 -9.84
CA ARG A 178 29.25 3.47 -9.95
C ARG A 178 27.74 3.71 -9.85
N ILE A 179 26.94 2.71 -9.39
CA ILE A 179 25.49 2.88 -9.17
C ILE A 179 25.20 4.04 -8.21
N CYS A 180 25.96 4.18 -7.13
CA CYS A 180 25.78 5.26 -6.16
C CYS A 180 25.95 6.67 -6.79
N ASP A 181 26.88 6.82 -7.76
CA ASP A 181 27.09 8.10 -8.46
C ASP A 181 25.93 8.40 -9.40
N ILE A 182 25.44 7.38 -10.14
CA ILE A 182 24.27 7.54 -11.01
C ILE A 182 23.05 7.90 -10.17
N TYR A 183 22.82 7.23 -9.04
CA TYR A 183 21.70 7.52 -8.15
C TYR A 183 21.77 8.95 -7.61
N SER A 184 22.96 9.38 -7.13
CA SER A 184 23.15 10.74 -6.62
C SER A 184 22.89 11.79 -7.70
N ARG A 185 23.41 11.57 -8.90
CA ARG A 185 23.22 12.50 -10.04
C ARG A 185 21.76 12.56 -10.48
N TYR A 186 21.08 11.40 -10.53
CA TYR A 186 19.68 11.34 -10.89
C TYR A 186 18.79 12.05 -9.85
N ALA A 187 19.00 11.80 -8.56
CA ALA A 187 18.27 12.46 -7.49
C ALA A 187 18.46 13.98 -7.48
N GLU A 188 19.70 14.46 -7.67
CA GLU A 188 20.00 15.88 -7.80
C GLU A 188 19.29 16.51 -9.00
N LYS A 189 19.33 15.85 -10.14
CA LYS A 189 18.71 16.33 -11.38
C LYS A 189 17.18 16.41 -11.25
N CYS A 190 16.57 15.39 -10.69
CA CYS A 190 15.12 15.39 -10.40
C CYS A 190 14.76 16.54 -9.45
N LYS A 191 15.54 16.72 -8.39
CA LYS A 191 15.31 17.78 -7.41
C LYS A 191 15.41 19.17 -8.04
N ASN A 192 16.47 19.44 -8.79
CA ASN A 192 16.72 20.74 -9.44
C ASN A 192 15.66 21.06 -10.51
N SER A 193 15.10 20.04 -11.14
CA SER A 193 14.04 20.17 -12.15
C SER A 193 12.63 20.20 -11.55
N GLY A 194 12.47 20.10 -10.23
CA GLY A 194 11.17 20.04 -9.59
C GLY A 194 10.37 18.80 -10.00
N VAL A 195 11.01 17.65 -10.07
CA VAL A 195 10.43 16.38 -10.52
C VAL A 195 10.56 15.31 -9.45
N MET A 196 9.54 14.47 -9.33
CA MET A 196 9.56 13.22 -8.56
C MET A 196 9.23 12.05 -9.49
N ASP A 197 9.89 10.92 -9.36
CA ASP A 197 9.40 9.66 -9.92
C ASP A 197 8.42 8.97 -8.96
N PHE A 198 7.83 7.83 -9.36
CA PHE A 198 6.86 7.12 -8.53
C PHE A 198 7.42 6.68 -7.18
N ASP A 199 8.70 6.28 -7.13
CA ASP A 199 9.32 5.84 -5.88
C ASP A 199 9.66 7.02 -4.97
N ASP A 200 9.96 8.19 -5.54
CA ASP A 200 10.16 9.43 -4.80
C ASP A 200 8.92 9.85 -4.01
N ILE A 201 7.72 9.53 -4.50
CA ILE A 201 6.48 9.86 -3.79
C ILE A 201 6.44 9.16 -2.43
N LEU A 202 6.76 7.87 -2.39
CA LEU A 202 6.79 7.11 -1.13
C LEU A 202 7.97 7.51 -0.25
N LEU A 203 9.13 7.73 -0.84
CA LEU A 203 10.34 8.16 -0.14
C LEU A 203 10.13 9.54 0.49
N ASN A 204 9.69 10.53 -0.28
CA ASN A 204 9.46 11.89 0.21
C ASN A 204 8.32 11.97 1.21
N MET A 205 7.26 11.15 1.07
CA MET A 205 6.22 11.07 2.08
C MET A 205 6.78 10.56 3.42
N ASN A 206 7.67 9.56 3.40
CA ASN A 206 8.33 9.09 4.61
C ASN A 206 9.26 10.15 5.21
N ILE A 207 9.99 10.91 4.39
CA ILE A 207 10.84 12.02 4.83
C ILE A 207 9.97 13.11 5.47
N LEU A 208 8.87 13.50 4.82
CA LEU A 208 7.92 14.49 5.36
C LEU A 208 7.43 14.09 6.77
N LEU A 209 6.98 12.85 6.91
CA LEU A 209 6.47 12.34 8.19
C LEU A 209 7.56 12.08 9.25
N ARG A 210 8.83 12.01 8.87
CA ARG A 210 9.96 11.83 9.78
C ARG A 210 10.50 13.17 10.27
N ASP A 211 10.73 14.10 9.36
CA ASP A 211 11.52 15.30 9.59
C ASP A 211 10.64 16.52 9.94
N PHE A 212 9.34 16.48 9.66
CA PHE A 212 8.39 17.57 9.91
C PHE A 212 7.22 17.12 10.81
N PRO A 213 7.42 17.12 12.15
CA PRO A 213 6.41 16.65 13.11
C PRO A 213 5.05 17.37 13.00
N GLU A 214 5.06 18.67 12.71
CA GLU A 214 3.84 19.47 12.55
C GLU A 214 3.03 19.01 11.32
N ALA A 215 3.69 18.78 10.19
CA ALA A 215 3.04 18.25 9.00
C ALA A 215 2.48 16.84 9.26
N LYS A 216 3.25 15.98 9.94
CA LYS A 216 2.79 14.65 10.34
C LYS A 216 1.53 14.71 11.19
N GLU A 217 1.51 15.53 12.24
CA GLU A 217 0.34 15.66 13.13
C GLU A 217 -0.85 16.26 12.38
N ALA A 218 -0.63 17.27 11.54
CA ALA A 218 -1.66 17.89 10.72
C ALA A 218 -2.30 16.89 9.75
N ILE A 219 -1.52 16.01 9.12
CA ILE A 219 -2.04 14.97 8.23
C ILE A 219 -2.76 13.88 9.03
N ALA A 220 -2.14 13.36 10.11
CA ALA A 220 -2.68 12.27 10.90
C ALA A 220 -4.02 12.66 11.57
N SER A 221 -4.16 13.89 12.07
CA SER A 221 -5.37 14.37 12.75
C SER A 221 -6.57 14.59 11.82
N ARG A 222 -6.37 14.59 10.50
CA ARG A 222 -7.47 14.68 9.51
C ARG A 222 -8.32 13.41 9.45
N PHE A 223 -7.78 12.27 9.86
CA PHE A 223 -8.42 10.98 9.65
C PHE A 223 -8.59 10.23 10.96
N ASP A 224 -9.80 9.70 11.15
CA ASP A 224 -10.13 8.84 12.30
C ASP A 224 -9.97 7.36 11.94
N TYR A 225 -10.14 7.01 10.66
CA TYR A 225 -10.11 5.63 10.16
C TYR A 225 -9.22 5.50 8.92
N TYR A 226 -8.41 4.46 8.93
CA TYR A 226 -7.57 4.06 7.80
C TYR A 226 -7.93 2.63 7.38
N LEU A 227 -8.19 2.44 6.10
CA LEU A 227 -8.52 1.14 5.53
C LEU A 227 -7.60 0.85 4.35
N VAL A 228 -7.06 -0.35 4.30
CA VAL A 228 -6.10 -0.76 3.25
C VAL A 228 -6.52 -2.09 2.67
N ASP A 229 -6.73 -2.12 1.34
CA ASP A 229 -6.97 -3.35 0.59
C ASP A 229 -5.66 -3.95 0.08
N GLU A 230 -5.66 -5.27 -0.19
CA GLU A 230 -4.51 -6.04 -0.69
C GLU A 230 -3.21 -5.80 0.10
N TYR A 231 -3.32 -5.77 1.43
CA TYR A 231 -2.23 -5.38 2.33
C TYR A 231 -0.96 -6.24 2.18
N GLN A 232 -1.07 -7.49 1.71
CA GLN A 232 0.07 -8.38 1.42
C GLN A 232 1.00 -7.81 0.33
N ASP A 233 0.52 -6.89 -0.51
CA ASP A 233 1.28 -6.30 -1.60
C ASP A 233 1.97 -4.98 -1.22
N THR A 234 1.85 -4.55 0.04
CA THR A 234 2.52 -3.34 0.52
C THR A 234 4.03 -3.52 0.60
N ASN A 235 4.77 -2.48 0.21
CA ASN A 235 6.21 -2.41 0.42
C ASN A 235 6.55 -1.79 1.78
N PHE A 236 7.85 -1.78 2.13
CA PHE A 236 8.31 -1.24 3.41
C PHE A 236 7.98 0.25 3.59
N ALA A 237 8.08 1.05 2.51
CA ALA A 237 7.78 2.47 2.57
C ALA A 237 6.29 2.74 2.88
N GLN A 238 5.38 2.02 2.22
CA GLN A 238 3.94 2.11 2.46
C GLN A 238 3.56 1.68 3.88
N TYR A 239 4.11 0.55 4.33
CA TYR A 239 3.92 0.07 5.69
C TYR A 239 4.33 1.12 6.73
N LEU A 240 5.51 1.73 6.57
CA LEU A 240 6.03 2.69 7.54
C LEU A 240 5.23 4.00 7.56
N ILE A 241 4.72 4.45 6.40
CA ILE A 241 3.81 5.61 6.33
C ILE A 241 2.54 5.33 7.14
N LEU A 242 1.89 4.18 6.91
CA LEU A 242 0.69 3.79 7.65
C LEU A 242 0.96 3.75 9.16
N LYS A 243 2.05 3.11 9.57
CA LYS A 243 2.44 3.01 10.99
C LYS A 243 2.62 4.38 11.65
N LYS A 244 3.20 5.35 10.91
CA LYS A 244 3.37 6.73 11.41
C LYS A 244 2.05 7.49 11.52
N LEU A 245 1.18 7.38 10.52
CA LEU A 245 -0.10 8.09 10.48
C LEU A 245 -1.13 7.55 11.47
N THR A 246 -1.13 6.24 11.70
CA THR A 246 -2.12 5.59 12.58
C THR A 246 -1.71 5.51 14.04
N LYS A 247 -0.52 6.02 14.40
CA LYS A 247 0.08 5.87 15.74
C LYS A 247 -0.84 6.34 16.86
N LYS A 248 -1.61 7.41 16.66
CA LYS A 248 -2.44 8.06 17.68
C LYS A 248 -3.78 7.34 17.89
N HIS A 249 -4.51 7.09 16.82
CA HIS A 249 -5.87 6.54 16.87
C HIS A 249 -5.91 5.02 16.75
N ARG A 250 -4.90 4.43 16.10
CA ARG A 250 -4.75 2.98 15.87
C ARG A 250 -5.94 2.32 15.14
N ASN A 251 -6.87 3.12 14.58
CA ASN A 251 -7.99 2.64 13.78
C ASN A 251 -7.53 2.29 12.36
N LEU A 252 -6.75 1.24 12.25
CA LEU A 252 -6.22 0.70 11.01
C LEU A 252 -6.85 -0.64 10.70
N CYS A 253 -7.66 -0.70 9.65
CA CYS A 253 -8.18 -1.95 9.12
C CYS A 253 -7.41 -2.34 7.86
N VAL A 254 -6.76 -3.49 7.88
CA VAL A 254 -6.08 -4.04 6.72
C VAL A 254 -6.76 -5.33 6.27
N VAL A 255 -6.93 -5.46 4.96
CA VAL A 255 -7.52 -6.66 4.34
C VAL A 255 -6.49 -7.23 3.37
N GLY A 256 -6.29 -8.53 3.41
CA GLY A 256 -5.36 -9.18 2.50
C GLY A 256 -5.42 -10.70 2.53
N ASP A 257 -4.68 -11.28 1.61
CA ASP A 257 -4.46 -12.71 1.48
C ASP A 257 -2.96 -12.97 1.29
N ASP A 258 -2.29 -13.44 2.32
CA ASP A 258 -0.87 -13.79 2.27
C ASP A 258 -0.56 -14.83 1.17
N SER A 259 -1.52 -15.71 0.86
CA SER A 259 -1.41 -16.69 -0.22
C SER A 259 -1.41 -16.08 -1.63
N GLN A 260 -1.83 -14.83 -1.78
CA GLN A 260 -1.85 -14.07 -3.03
C GLN A 260 -0.69 -13.06 -3.15
N SER A 261 0.30 -13.09 -2.27
CA SER A 261 1.46 -12.18 -2.33
C SER A 261 2.42 -12.58 -3.44
N ILE A 262 2.26 -12.00 -4.63
CA ILE A 262 3.05 -12.29 -5.84
C ILE A 262 3.87 -11.11 -6.36
N TYR A 263 3.86 -9.97 -5.65
CA TYR A 263 4.54 -8.74 -6.08
C TYR A 263 5.86 -8.46 -5.36
N ALA A 264 6.51 -9.48 -4.81
CA ALA A 264 7.84 -9.35 -4.17
C ALA A 264 8.88 -8.72 -5.11
N PHE A 265 8.83 -9.01 -6.41
CA PHE A 265 9.69 -8.40 -7.44
C PHE A 265 9.47 -6.88 -7.63
N ARG A 266 8.35 -6.34 -7.12
CA ARG A 266 8.05 -4.91 -7.03
C ARG A 266 8.29 -4.32 -5.65
N GLY A 267 8.97 -5.05 -4.77
CA GLY A 267 9.29 -4.62 -3.42
C GLY A 267 8.21 -4.89 -2.37
N ALA A 268 7.14 -5.62 -2.70
CA ALA A 268 6.14 -6.06 -1.71
C ALA A 268 6.82 -6.91 -0.63
N LYS A 269 6.36 -6.74 0.61
CA LYS A 269 6.87 -7.43 1.81
C LYS A 269 5.75 -8.21 2.47
N ILE A 270 5.70 -9.52 2.23
CA ILE A 270 4.71 -10.40 2.86
C ILE A 270 4.77 -10.33 4.40
N GLU A 271 5.93 -10.02 4.94
CA GLU A 271 6.14 -9.84 6.38
C GLU A 271 5.24 -8.76 6.97
N ASN A 272 4.81 -7.77 6.18
CA ASN A 272 3.91 -6.71 6.64
C ASN A 272 2.57 -7.29 7.14
N ILE A 273 1.99 -8.25 6.41
CA ILE A 273 0.75 -8.90 6.84
C ILE A 273 1.01 -9.99 7.88
N LEU A 274 2.09 -10.77 7.74
CA LEU A 274 2.43 -11.85 8.67
C LEU A 274 2.75 -11.31 10.07
N ASN A 275 3.41 -10.16 10.16
CA ASN A 275 3.82 -9.54 11.43
C ASN A 275 2.81 -8.50 11.94
N PHE A 276 1.65 -8.33 11.31
CA PHE A 276 0.67 -7.30 11.71
C PHE A 276 0.29 -7.40 13.20
N LYS A 277 0.03 -8.62 13.69
CA LYS A 277 -0.27 -8.87 15.12
C LYS A 277 0.90 -8.52 16.04
N LYS A 278 2.14 -8.63 15.58
CA LYS A 278 3.32 -8.24 16.35
C LYS A 278 3.42 -6.73 16.51
N ASP A 279 3.07 -5.99 15.46
CA ASP A 279 3.03 -4.53 15.48
C ASP A 279 1.81 -3.96 16.24
N TYR A 280 0.71 -4.71 16.21
CA TYR A 280 -0.57 -4.38 16.83
C TYR A 280 -1.06 -5.55 17.69
N PRO A 281 -0.49 -5.75 18.91
CA PRO A 281 -0.83 -6.91 19.76
C PRO A 281 -2.31 -6.99 20.12
N GLU A 282 -2.99 -5.85 20.21
CA GLU A 282 -4.42 -5.71 20.49
C GLU A 282 -5.31 -5.93 19.26
N CYS A 283 -4.74 -6.20 18.08
CA CYS A 283 -5.53 -6.31 16.85
C CYS A 283 -6.54 -7.46 16.90
N GLN A 284 -7.72 -7.18 16.38
CA GLN A 284 -8.73 -8.19 16.11
C GLN A 284 -8.45 -8.84 14.75
N ILE A 285 -8.47 -10.18 14.70
CA ILE A 285 -8.20 -10.93 13.46
C ILE A 285 -9.49 -11.66 13.06
N PHE A 286 -9.95 -11.38 11.84
CA PHE A 286 -11.08 -12.07 11.23
C PHE A 286 -10.59 -12.90 10.04
N ARG A 287 -11.11 -14.14 9.91
CA ARG A 287 -10.80 -15.02 8.78
C ARG A 287 -12.04 -15.18 7.92
N LEU A 288 -11.92 -14.84 6.64
CA LEU A 288 -12.98 -15.03 5.66
C LEU A 288 -12.62 -16.26 4.81
N GLU A 289 -13.20 -17.40 5.19
CA GLU A 289 -12.85 -18.70 4.61
C GLU A 289 -13.91 -19.27 3.65
N ARG A 290 -15.08 -18.61 3.54
CA ARG A 290 -16.12 -19.02 2.58
C ARG A 290 -15.85 -18.44 1.20
N ASN A 291 -15.60 -19.32 0.22
CA ASN A 291 -15.40 -18.94 -1.17
C ASN A 291 -16.73 -18.95 -1.92
N TYR A 292 -17.11 -17.81 -2.49
CA TYR A 292 -18.33 -17.58 -3.26
C TYR A 292 -18.08 -17.53 -4.77
N ARG A 293 -16.84 -17.75 -5.20
CA ARG A 293 -16.41 -17.56 -6.61
C ARG A 293 -16.24 -18.86 -7.36
N SER A 294 -15.69 -19.87 -6.71
CA SER A 294 -15.21 -21.09 -7.33
C SER A 294 -15.93 -22.33 -6.78
N THR A 295 -15.98 -23.39 -7.57
CA THR A 295 -16.52 -24.70 -7.17
C THR A 295 -15.62 -25.39 -6.13
N ALA A 296 -16.15 -26.41 -5.46
CA ALA A 296 -15.44 -27.12 -4.39
C ALA A 296 -14.15 -27.78 -4.88
N ASN A 297 -14.15 -28.38 -6.07
CA ASN A 297 -12.96 -29.02 -6.64
C ASN A 297 -11.79 -28.03 -6.85
N ILE A 298 -12.09 -26.83 -7.36
CA ILE A 298 -11.08 -25.75 -7.54
C ILE A 298 -10.55 -25.29 -6.17
N VAL A 299 -11.43 -25.07 -5.19
CA VAL A 299 -11.06 -24.62 -3.85
C VAL A 299 -10.21 -25.66 -3.14
N ASN A 300 -10.55 -26.94 -3.24
CA ASN A 300 -9.82 -28.04 -2.63
C ASN A 300 -8.41 -28.18 -3.24
N ALA A 301 -8.30 -28.08 -4.57
CA ALA A 301 -7.01 -28.08 -5.25
C ALA A 301 -6.11 -26.90 -4.81
N ALA A 302 -6.69 -25.70 -4.71
CA ALA A 302 -5.98 -24.52 -4.22
C ALA A 302 -5.53 -24.67 -2.76
N ASN A 303 -6.39 -25.20 -1.88
CA ASN A 303 -6.05 -25.50 -0.49
C ASN A 303 -4.88 -26.50 -0.39
N SER A 304 -4.91 -27.57 -1.19
CA SER A 304 -3.85 -28.59 -1.21
C SER A 304 -2.52 -28.01 -1.67
N LEU A 305 -2.54 -27.11 -2.66
CA LEU A 305 -1.33 -26.44 -3.13
C LEU A 305 -0.75 -25.51 -2.07
N ILE A 306 -1.58 -24.62 -1.51
CA ILE A 306 -1.11 -23.61 -0.57
C ILE A 306 -0.73 -24.20 0.80
N ALA A 307 -1.24 -25.37 1.14
CA ALA A 307 -0.87 -26.08 2.37
C ALA A 307 0.63 -26.41 2.44
N LYS A 308 1.32 -26.47 1.29
CA LYS A 308 2.77 -26.71 1.20
C LYS A 308 3.60 -25.48 1.58
N ASN A 309 3.00 -24.29 1.69
CA ASN A 309 3.69 -23.10 2.16
C ASN A 309 3.76 -23.09 3.69
N GLU A 310 4.97 -23.11 4.24
CA GLU A 310 5.20 -23.11 5.70
C GLU A 310 4.92 -21.74 6.31
N ASN A 311 5.34 -20.66 5.64
CA ASN A 311 5.17 -19.29 6.11
C ASN A 311 3.85 -18.69 5.61
N ARG A 312 2.74 -19.00 6.30
CA ARG A 312 1.41 -18.48 5.99
C ARG A 312 0.55 -18.25 7.22
N ILE A 313 -0.46 -17.43 7.09
CA ILE A 313 -1.51 -17.32 8.11
C ILE A 313 -2.48 -18.51 7.90
N PRO A 314 -2.64 -19.40 8.91
CA PRO A 314 -3.51 -20.56 8.75
C PRO A 314 -4.94 -20.17 8.40
N LYS A 315 -5.42 -20.67 7.26
CA LYS A 315 -6.81 -20.56 6.80
C LYS A 315 -7.12 -21.73 5.85
N THR A 316 -8.38 -22.12 5.79
CA THR A 316 -8.87 -23.15 4.87
C THR A 316 -10.13 -22.64 4.19
N CYS A 317 -10.05 -22.42 2.89
CA CYS A 317 -11.19 -21.95 2.11
C CYS A 317 -12.20 -23.09 1.89
N VAL A 318 -13.49 -22.79 2.04
CA VAL A 318 -14.58 -23.72 1.78
C VAL A 318 -15.51 -23.11 0.73
N ALA A 319 -15.77 -23.84 -0.34
CA ALA A 319 -16.70 -23.39 -1.38
C ALA A 319 -18.13 -23.38 -0.84
N VAL A 320 -18.90 -22.36 -1.23
CA VAL A 320 -20.34 -22.25 -0.92
C VAL A 320 -21.20 -22.80 -2.07
N GLY A 321 -20.62 -22.90 -3.27
CA GLY A 321 -21.27 -23.42 -4.47
C GLY A 321 -21.15 -24.93 -4.63
N GLU A 322 -21.56 -25.41 -5.81
CA GLU A 322 -21.59 -26.82 -6.22
C GLU A 322 -20.18 -27.45 -6.27
N GLU A 323 -20.14 -28.78 -6.35
CA GLU A 323 -18.87 -29.52 -6.43
C GLU A 323 -18.05 -29.19 -7.68
N GLY A 324 -18.67 -29.01 -8.84
CA GLY A 324 -18.06 -28.60 -10.11
C GLY A 324 -17.33 -29.72 -10.86
#